data_52aad836716848bd314921b0db1db888
#
_entry.id   52aad836716848bd314921b0db1db888
#
_cell.length_a   1.000
_cell.length_b   1.000
_cell.length_c   1.000
_cell.angle_alpha   90.00
_cell.angle_beta   90.00
_cell.angle_gamma   90.00
#
_symmetry.space_group_name_H-M   'P 1'
#
loop_
_entity.id
_entity.type
_entity.pdbx_description
1 polymer ?
#
loop_
_entity_poly.entity_id
_entity_poly.type
_entity_poly.pdbx_seq_one_letter_code
_entity_poly.pdbx_strand_id
1 'polypeptide(L)'
;MTKLHLDLGSHGYDIHIGRGLIQRVGEIFNLNRRVLILTDSGVPKEYAEIVKSACREATILTMPEGEGSKSIDGFSKVLSAMVDFGMTRTDCLVAVGGGVMGDLGGFSAASYMRGIDFYNIPTTLLSQVDSSIGGKTAINLGGVKNIVGAFYQPKGVVVDPDLLSTLPERHMANGMAEVIKMAVSFDAELFGKIENGADILEIIEGSLKIKKMVVENDERESGIRRVLNLGHTLGHAIEATDGGLYHGECVAIGMMAVCSDEVKARLVPMLKGCGRPTEYTGDVKSVVSKIALDKKSDGDEIYIIYVDTVGSYRIEKQSIRDFTLLCEEKI
;
A
#
# COMPACT_ATOMS: atom_id res chain seq x y z
N MET A 1 -4.48 -16.24 -15.65
CA MET A 1 -5.01 -15.87 -14.32
C MET A 1 -4.31 -16.72 -13.28
N THR A 2 -3.60 -16.08 -12.39
CA THR A 2 -2.97 -16.68 -11.21
C THR A 2 -3.86 -16.46 -9.99
N LYS A 3 -3.97 -17.43 -9.11
CA LYS A 3 -4.70 -17.34 -7.86
C LYS A 3 -3.74 -17.60 -6.72
N LEU A 4 -3.60 -16.63 -5.81
CA LEU A 4 -2.88 -16.78 -4.54
C LEU A 4 -3.90 -16.81 -3.41
N HIS A 5 -3.83 -17.83 -2.56
CA HIS A 5 -4.62 -17.87 -1.32
C HIS A 5 -3.77 -17.30 -0.18
N LEU A 6 -4.25 -16.27 0.51
CA LEU A 6 -3.66 -15.75 1.74
C LEU A 6 -4.28 -16.52 2.92
N ASP A 7 -3.49 -17.34 3.57
CA ASP A 7 -3.95 -18.17 4.69
C ASP A 7 -3.81 -17.42 6.02
N LEU A 8 -4.93 -16.95 6.52
CA LEU A 8 -5.06 -16.30 7.83
C LEU A 8 -6.13 -17.02 8.68
N GLY A 9 -6.19 -18.34 8.54
CA GLY A 9 -7.21 -19.15 9.21
C GLY A 9 -8.63 -18.75 8.77
N SER A 10 -9.49 -18.38 9.72
CA SER A 10 -10.88 -18.00 9.40
C SER A 10 -11.05 -16.71 8.59
N HIS A 11 -9.98 -15.93 8.43
CA HIS A 11 -9.97 -14.66 7.72
C HIS A 11 -9.18 -14.74 6.40
N GLY A 12 -8.77 -15.95 5.98
CA GLY A 12 -8.07 -16.17 4.72
C GLY A 12 -8.95 -15.81 3.52
N TYR A 13 -8.32 -15.38 2.42
CA TYR A 13 -9.00 -14.98 1.20
C TYR A 13 -8.15 -15.20 -0.05
N ASP A 14 -8.79 -15.11 -1.21
CA ASP A 14 -8.13 -15.29 -2.50
C ASP A 14 -7.78 -13.96 -3.16
N ILE A 15 -6.58 -13.92 -3.75
CA ILE A 15 -6.08 -12.84 -4.59
C ILE A 15 -6.03 -13.38 -6.01
N HIS A 16 -6.84 -12.81 -6.89
CA HIS A 16 -6.90 -13.16 -8.31
C HIS A 16 -6.09 -12.15 -9.12
N ILE A 17 -5.10 -12.63 -9.88
CA ILE A 17 -4.14 -11.81 -10.61
C ILE A 17 -4.20 -12.15 -12.09
N GLY A 18 -4.34 -11.16 -12.95
CA GLY A 18 -4.34 -11.35 -14.40
C GLY A 18 -4.99 -10.20 -15.14
N ARG A 19 -4.74 -10.14 -16.45
CA ARG A 19 -5.27 -9.12 -17.34
C ARG A 19 -6.75 -9.33 -17.62
N GLY A 20 -7.52 -8.23 -17.71
CA GLY A 20 -8.94 -8.23 -18.03
C GLY A 20 -9.85 -8.81 -16.94
N LEU A 21 -9.36 -9.00 -15.71
CA LEU A 21 -10.14 -9.62 -14.63
C LEU A 21 -11.29 -8.74 -14.14
N ILE A 22 -11.18 -7.44 -14.27
CA ILE A 22 -12.28 -6.54 -13.88
C ILE A 22 -13.58 -6.86 -14.65
N GLN A 23 -13.48 -7.34 -15.89
CA GLN A 23 -14.64 -7.75 -16.70
C GLN A 23 -15.33 -9.02 -16.18
N ARG A 24 -14.62 -9.78 -15.33
CA ARG A 24 -15.08 -11.06 -14.79
C ARG A 24 -15.30 -11.02 -13.28
N VAL A 25 -15.35 -9.82 -12.71
CA VAL A 25 -15.46 -9.63 -11.25
C VAL A 25 -16.69 -10.31 -10.65
N GLY A 26 -17.80 -10.39 -11.38
CA GLY A 26 -19.03 -11.10 -10.96
C GLY A 26 -18.90 -12.63 -10.89
N GLU A 27 -17.88 -13.22 -11.54
CA GLU A 27 -17.55 -14.65 -11.41
C GLU A 27 -16.65 -14.90 -10.19
N ILE A 28 -15.94 -13.86 -9.74
CA ILE A 28 -14.91 -13.95 -8.67
C ILE A 28 -15.49 -13.53 -7.33
N PHE A 29 -16.23 -12.43 -7.29
CA PHE A 29 -16.82 -11.88 -6.07
C PHE A 29 -18.32 -12.25 -5.95
N ASN A 30 -18.79 -12.43 -4.74
CA ASN A 30 -20.21 -12.58 -4.49
C ASN A 30 -20.91 -11.20 -4.53
N LEU A 31 -21.35 -10.78 -5.72
CA LEU A 31 -22.01 -9.51 -5.96
C LEU A 31 -23.54 -9.64 -6.15
N ASN A 32 -24.11 -10.83 -5.96
CA ASN A 32 -25.56 -11.07 -6.03
C ASN A 32 -26.30 -10.54 -4.78
N ARG A 33 -26.03 -9.28 -4.43
CA ARG A 33 -26.54 -8.56 -3.24
C ARG A 33 -26.49 -7.04 -3.49
N ARG A 34 -26.84 -6.21 -2.53
CA ARG A 34 -26.55 -4.78 -2.60
C ARG A 34 -25.07 -4.52 -2.43
N VAL A 35 -24.54 -3.63 -3.27
CA VAL A 35 -23.12 -3.30 -3.30
C VAL A 35 -22.92 -1.78 -3.30
N LEU A 36 -22.21 -1.26 -2.28
CA LEU A 36 -21.65 0.09 -2.39
C LEU A 36 -20.30 -0.01 -3.10
N ILE A 37 -20.19 0.63 -4.27
CA ILE A 37 -18.92 0.76 -5.00
C ILE A 37 -18.31 2.10 -4.59
N LEU A 38 -17.16 2.05 -3.92
CA LEU A 38 -16.42 3.22 -3.49
C LEU A 38 -15.26 3.46 -4.45
N THR A 39 -15.20 4.65 -5.04
CA THR A 39 -14.12 5.08 -5.96
C THR A 39 -13.80 6.54 -5.75
N ASP A 40 -12.81 7.08 -6.45
CA ASP A 40 -12.48 8.50 -6.42
C ASP A 40 -12.46 9.12 -7.82
N SER A 41 -12.38 10.45 -7.88
CA SER A 41 -12.45 11.22 -9.13
C SER A 41 -11.23 11.06 -10.03
N GLY A 42 -10.12 10.52 -9.55
CA GLY A 42 -8.92 10.20 -10.34
C GLY A 42 -9.00 8.85 -11.04
N VAL A 43 -9.94 7.99 -10.64
CA VAL A 43 -10.16 6.67 -11.26
C VAL A 43 -11.12 6.80 -12.46
N PRO A 44 -10.80 6.20 -13.62
CA PRO A 44 -11.73 6.16 -14.76
C PRO A 44 -13.10 5.61 -14.37
N LYS A 45 -14.17 6.36 -14.69
CA LYS A 45 -15.55 6.02 -14.29
C LYS A 45 -16.00 4.65 -14.80
N GLU A 46 -15.49 4.24 -15.95
CA GLU A 46 -15.78 2.94 -16.56
C GLU A 46 -15.43 1.76 -15.65
N TYR A 47 -14.40 1.86 -14.78
CA TYR A 47 -14.04 0.77 -13.89
C TYR A 47 -15.15 0.51 -12.85
N ALA A 48 -15.69 1.57 -12.25
CA ALA A 48 -16.79 1.43 -11.31
C ALA A 48 -18.09 0.97 -12.01
N GLU A 49 -18.35 1.42 -13.25
CA GLU A 49 -19.52 1.00 -14.02
C GLU A 49 -19.44 -0.48 -14.47
N ILE A 50 -18.25 -0.99 -14.80
CA ILE A 50 -18.04 -2.41 -15.07
C ILE A 50 -18.41 -3.24 -13.83
N VAL A 51 -17.92 -2.85 -12.66
CA VAL A 51 -18.25 -3.55 -11.39
C VAL A 51 -19.76 -3.47 -11.11
N LYS A 52 -20.37 -2.30 -11.32
CA LYS A 52 -21.80 -2.10 -11.13
C LYS A 52 -22.64 -3.02 -12.02
N SER A 53 -22.24 -3.21 -13.26
CA SER A 53 -22.94 -4.10 -14.21
C SER A 53 -22.96 -5.57 -13.79
N ALA A 54 -22.00 -5.98 -12.95
CA ALA A 54 -21.88 -7.33 -12.39
C ALA A 54 -22.68 -7.52 -11.08
N CYS A 55 -23.25 -6.44 -10.52
CA CYS A 55 -23.98 -6.49 -9.26
C CYS A 55 -25.49 -6.71 -9.49
N ARG A 56 -26.16 -7.33 -8.52
CA ARG A 56 -27.64 -7.40 -8.51
C ARG A 56 -28.24 -6.01 -8.34
N GLU A 57 -27.72 -5.22 -7.43
CA GLU A 57 -28.15 -3.86 -7.10
C GLU A 57 -26.94 -3.09 -6.57
N ALA A 58 -26.58 -1.96 -7.18
CA ALA A 58 -25.40 -1.22 -6.76
C ALA A 58 -25.58 0.29 -6.87
N THR A 59 -24.91 1.00 -5.94
CA THR A 59 -24.69 2.44 -6.03
C THR A 59 -23.21 2.75 -6.04
N ILE A 60 -22.81 3.81 -6.75
CA ILE A 60 -21.42 4.28 -6.82
C ILE A 60 -21.30 5.54 -5.98
N LEU A 61 -20.36 5.54 -5.04
CA LEU A 61 -19.93 6.72 -4.32
C LEU A 61 -18.55 7.14 -4.82
N THR A 62 -18.48 8.30 -5.48
CA THR A 62 -17.22 8.89 -5.93
C THR A 62 -16.74 9.94 -4.93
N MET A 63 -15.56 9.72 -4.36
CA MET A 63 -14.88 10.64 -3.46
C MET A 63 -13.97 11.58 -4.26
N PRO A 64 -13.58 12.74 -3.74
CA PRO A 64 -12.45 13.49 -4.29
C PRO A 64 -11.19 12.65 -4.28
N GLU A 65 -10.35 12.75 -5.32
CA GLU A 65 -9.04 12.08 -5.35
C GLU A 65 -8.10 12.61 -4.26
N GLY A 66 -7.17 11.77 -3.83
CA GLY A 66 -6.09 12.13 -2.90
C GLY A 66 -6.41 11.83 -1.45
N GLU A 67 -5.36 12.03 -0.63
CA GLU A 67 -5.32 11.63 0.79
C GLU A 67 -6.37 12.36 1.66
N GLY A 68 -6.84 13.53 1.23
CA GLY A 68 -7.87 14.30 1.95
C GLY A 68 -9.20 13.57 2.14
N SER A 69 -9.50 12.60 1.28
CA SER A 69 -10.69 11.74 1.42
C SER A 69 -10.59 10.74 2.57
N LYS A 70 -9.36 10.39 3.02
CA LYS A 70 -9.11 9.53 4.18
C LYS A 70 -9.27 10.28 5.50
N SER A 71 -10.46 10.76 5.79
CA SER A 71 -10.78 11.62 6.94
C SER A 71 -12.05 11.14 7.65
N ILE A 72 -12.33 11.70 8.83
CA ILE A 72 -13.59 11.48 9.54
C ILE A 72 -14.79 11.86 8.68
N ASP A 73 -14.70 12.97 7.94
CA ASP A 73 -15.79 13.42 7.06
C ASP A 73 -15.98 12.44 5.88
N GLY A 74 -14.88 11.98 5.27
CA GLY A 74 -14.93 10.96 4.22
C GLY A 74 -15.53 9.65 4.73
N PHE A 75 -15.10 9.18 5.89
CA PHE A 75 -15.65 8.01 6.56
C PHE A 75 -17.15 8.16 6.86
N SER A 76 -17.56 9.27 7.44
CA SER A 76 -18.97 9.57 7.71
C SER A 76 -19.81 9.56 6.42
N LYS A 77 -19.27 10.12 5.32
CA LYS A 77 -19.93 10.14 4.02
C LYS A 77 -20.14 8.73 3.45
N VAL A 78 -19.15 7.84 3.59
CA VAL A 78 -19.29 6.43 3.16
C VAL A 78 -20.35 5.72 3.98
N LEU A 79 -20.34 5.87 5.31
CA LEU A 79 -21.35 5.26 6.18
C LEU A 79 -22.77 5.77 5.88
N SER A 80 -22.92 7.08 5.67
CA SER A 80 -24.21 7.67 5.31
C SER A 80 -24.74 7.11 3.98
N ALA A 81 -23.88 6.98 2.96
CA ALA A 81 -24.26 6.37 1.69
C ALA A 81 -24.73 4.91 1.85
N MET A 82 -24.10 4.13 2.74
CA MET A 82 -24.56 2.76 3.05
C MET A 82 -25.95 2.76 3.71
N VAL A 83 -26.19 3.68 4.64
CA VAL A 83 -27.50 3.82 5.31
C VAL A 83 -28.56 4.24 4.32
N ASP A 84 -28.30 5.27 3.53
CA ASP A 84 -29.25 5.81 2.53
C ASP A 84 -29.61 4.78 1.45
N PHE A 85 -28.63 3.92 1.09
CA PHE A 85 -28.84 2.81 0.16
C PHE A 85 -29.57 1.60 0.81
N GLY A 86 -29.81 1.65 2.12
CA GLY A 86 -30.50 0.60 2.87
C GLY A 86 -29.69 -0.71 2.96
N MET A 87 -28.37 -0.61 3.08
CA MET A 87 -27.50 -1.79 3.19
C MET A 87 -27.70 -2.53 4.51
N THR A 88 -27.56 -3.84 4.45
CA THR A 88 -27.68 -4.77 5.58
C THR A 88 -26.36 -5.50 5.82
N ARG A 89 -26.32 -6.38 6.85
CA ARG A 89 -25.11 -7.18 7.16
C ARG A 89 -24.71 -8.17 6.07
N THR A 90 -25.62 -8.51 5.17
CA THR A 90 -25.37 -9.47 4.09
C THR A 90 -24.91 -8.80 2.80
N ASP A 91 -24.89 -7.47 2.77
CA ASP A 91 -24.45 -6.66 1.64
C ASP A 91 -22.92 -6.42 1.72
N CYS A 92 -22.32 -5.78 0.73
CA CYS A 92 -20.88 -5.59 0.71
C CYS A 92 -20.46 -4.23 0.15
N LEU A 93 -19.22 -3.87 0.44
CA LEU A 93 -18.52 -2.75 -0.18
C LEU A 93 -17.47 -3.29 -1.16
N VAL A 94 -17.35 -2.67 -2.34
CA VAL A 94 -16.25 -2.88 -3.29
C VAL A 94 -15.47 -1.58 -3.43
N ALA A 95 -14.21 -1.59 -3.02
CA ALA A 95 -13.30 -0.46 -3.23
C ALA A 95 -12.62 -0.59 -4.60
N VAL A 96 -12.84 0.37 -5.49
CA VAL A 96 -12.22 0.47 -6.82
C VAL A 96 -11.35 1.71 -6.83
N GLY A 97 -10.02 1.55 -6.64
CA GLY A 97 -9.15 2.70 -6.52
C GLY A 97 -7.76 2.38 -5.98
N GLY A 98 -7.02 3.43 -5.64
CA GLY A 98 -5.74 3.32 -4.95
C GLY A 98 -5.88 2.96 -3.47
N GLY A 99 -4.77 3.03 -2.73
CA GLY A 99 -4.71 2.73 -1.30
C GLY A 99 -5.68 3.56 -0.46
N VAL A 100 -5.94 4.81 -0.85
CA VAL A 100 -6.91 5.70 -0.17
C VAL A 100 -8.31 5.09 -0.16
N MET A 101 -8.76 4.57 -1.30
CA MET A 101 -10.08 3.93 -1.40
C MET A 101 -10.14 2.58 -0.69
N GLY A 102 -9.06 1.79 -0.78
CA GLY A 102 -8.95 0.52 -0.04
C GLY A 102 -9.01 0.72 1.47
N ASP A 103 -8.24 1.66 2.01
CA ASP A 103 -8.18 1.96 3.43
C ASP A 103 -9.50 2.52 3.96
N LEU A 104 -10.04 3.55 3.30
CA LEU A 104 -11.32 4.17 3.66
C LEU A 104 -12.48 3.16 3.57
N GLY A 105 -12.53 2.40 2.47
CA GLY A 105 -13.57 1.40 2.23
C GLY A 105 -13.50 0.25 3.22
N GLY A 106 -12.30 -0.28 3.45
CA GLY A 106 -12.09 -1.38 4.41
C GLY A 106 -12.43 -0.97 5.84
N PHE A 107 -12.02 0.23 6.28
CA PHE A 107 -12.37 0.73 7.61
C PHE A 107 -13.87 1.03 7.75
N SER A 108 -14.50 1.55 6.69
CA SER A 108 -15.96 1.74 6.67
C SER A 108 -16.70 0.40 6.75
N ALA A 109 -16.25 -0.60 5.99
CA ALA A 109 -16.83 -1.95 6.05
C ALA A 109 -16.63 -2.62 7.42
N ALA A 110 -15.46 -2.45 8.04
CA ALA A 110 -15.18 -2.95 9.39
C ALA A 110 -16.11 -2.35 10.45
N SER A 111 -16.50 -1.10 10.28
CA SER A 111 -17.29 -0.33 11.24
C SER A 111 -18.79 -0.47 11.02
N TYR A 112 -19.26 -0.53 9.75
CA TYR A 112 -20.66 -0.61 9.42
C TYR A 112 -21.28 -1.90 9.93
N MET A 113 -22.35 -1.78 10.73
CA MET A 113 -23.04 -2.93 11.39
C MET A 113 -22.10 -3.91 12.13
N ARG A 114 -20.94 -3.46 12.59
CA ARG A 114 -19.86 -4.22 13.23
C ARG A 114 -19.15 -5.21 12.31
N GLY A 115 -19.13 -4.90 11.02
CA GLY A 115 -18.45 -5.65 9.97
C GLY A 115 -19.38 -6.17 8.89
N ILE A 116 -19.09 -5.78 7.64
CA ILE A 116 -19.71 -6.33 6.43
C ILE A 116 -18.60 -6.78 5.49
N ASP A 117 -18.92 -7.65 4.53
CA ASP A 117 -17.94 -8.06 3.53
C ASP A 117 -17.42 -6.87 2.72
N PHE A 118 -16.12 -6.88 2.42
CA PHE A 118 -15.57 -5.94 1.47
C PHE A 118 -14.59 -6.61 0.51
N TYR A 119 -14.41 -6.01 -0.67
CA TYR A 119 -13.53 -6.47 -1.73
C TYR A 119 -12.68 -5.31 -2.25
N ASN A 120 -11.46 -5.61 -2.70
CA ASN A 120 -10.56 -4.63 -3.30
C ASN A 120 -10.35 -4.90 -4.80
N ILE A 121 -10.41 -3.84 -5.60
CA ILE A 121 -9.98 -3.77 -6.99
C ILE A 121 -8.98 -2.62 -7.09
N PRO A 122 -7.70 -2.87 -6.80
CA PRO A 122 -6.67 -1.84 -6.79
C PRO A 122 -6.36 -1.34 -8.20
N THR A 123 -6.35 -0.01 -8.38
CA THR A 123 -6.08 0.66 -9.67
C THR A 123 -4.75 1.39 -9.74
N THR A 124 -3.97 1.40 -8.66
CA THR A 124 -2.59 1.90 -8.65
C THR A 124 -1.62 0.76 -8.43
N LEU A 125 -0.39 0.86 -8.96
CA LEU A 125 0.63 -0.18 -8.75
C LEU A 125 0.91 -0.38 -7.25
N LEU A 126 1.07 0.71 -6.49
CA LEU A 126 1.26 0.66 -5.04
C LEU A 126 0.17 -0.18 -4.35
N SER A 127 -1.07 0.00 -4.75
CA SER A 127 -2.19 -0.76 -4.17
C SER A 127 -2.21 -2.21 -4.68
N GLN A 128 -1.86 -2.46 -5.94
CA GLN A 128 -1.81 -3.80 -6.51
C GLN A 128 -0.76 -4.70 -5.84
N VAL A 129 0.38 -4.13 -5.45
CA VAL A 129 1.48 -4.91 -4.87
C VAL A 129 1.52 -4.88 -3.34
N ASP A 130 0.90 -3.88 -2.70
CA ASP A 130 1.09 -3.66 -1.27
C ASP A 130 -0.20 -3.37 -0.50
N SER A 131 -0.81 -2.18 -0.65
CA SER A 131 -1.81 -1.69 0.31
C SER A 131 -3.16 -2.41 0.28
N SER A 132 -3.54 -3.07 -0.83
CA SER A 132 -4.80 -3.84 -0.92
C SER A 132 -4.79 -5.15 -0.13
N ILE A 133 -3.64 -5.55 0.44
CA ILE A 133 -3.43 -6.86 1.05
C ILE A 133 -2.86 -6.72 2.46
N GLY A 134 -3.33 -7.61 3.37
CA GLY A 134 -2.86 -7.65 4.76
C GLY A 134 -3.70 -6.84 5.74
N GLY A 135 -4.87 -6.38 5.31
CA GLY A 135 -5.97 -5.92 6.16
C GLY A 135 -5.73 -4.64 6.97
N LYS A 136 -4.65 -3.89 6.72
CA LYS A 136 -4.48 -2.57 7.32
C LYS A 136 -5.47 -1.61 6.67
N THR A 137 -6.44 -1.11 7.42
CA THR A 137 -7.44 -0.15 6.96
C THR A 137 -7.51 1.00 7.94
N ALA A 138 -7.48 2.24 7.46
CA ALA A 138 -7.41 3.39 8.35
C ALA A 138 -7.85 4.70 7.69
N ILE A 139 -8.04 5.70 8.54
CA ILE A 139 -8.22 7.10 8.17
C ILE A 139 -7.26 7.99 8.96
N ASN A 140 -7.10 9.21 8.51
CA ASN A 140 -6.28 10.24 9.15
C ASN A 140 -7.10 11.04 10.16
N LEU A 141 -6.48 11.47 11.23
CA LEU A 141 -7.11 12.31 12.26
C LEU A 141 -6.09 13.26 12.88
N GLY A 142 -6.46 14.55 13.04
CA GLY A 142 -5.63 15.54 13.72
C GLY A 142 -4.27 15.78 13.06
N GLY A 143 -4.16 15.60 11.75
CA GLY A 143 -2.89 15.74 11.02
C GLY A 143 -1.99 14.50 11.07
N VAL A 144 -2.42 13.42 11.76
CA VAL A 144 -1.68 12.17 11.85
C VAL A 144 -2.27 11.17 10.86
N LYS A 145 -1.42 10.63 9.98
CA LYS A 145 -1.82 9.61 8.98
C LYS A 145 -2.10 8.26 9.65
N ASN A 146 -3.15 7.58 9.18
CA ASN A 146 -3.48 6.18 9.50
C ASN A 146 -3.67 5.87 10.99
N ILE A 147 -3.97 6.87 11.82
CA ILE A 147 -4.03 6.72 13.29
C ILE A 147 -5.33 6.07 13.78
N VAL A 148 -6.40 6.14 13.00
CA VAL A 148 -7.69 5.55 13.35
C VAL A 148 -8.02 4.47 12.32
N GLY A 149 -8.09 3.21 12.74
CA GLY A 149 -8.31 2.11 11.80
C GLY A 149 -8.55 0.77 12.46
N ALA A 150 -8.57 -0.26 11.63
CA ALA A 150 -8.75 -1.65 12.03
C ALA A 150 -7.93 -2.59 11.15
N PHE A 151 -7.52 -3.72 11.71
CA PHE A 151 -7.12 -4.87 10.89
C PHE A 151 -8.39 -5.56 10.40
N TYR A 152 -8.74 -5.36 9.14
CA TYR A 152 -9.93 -5.92 8.52
C TYR A 152 -9.63 -6.47 7.13
N GLN A 153 -9.65 -7.80 7.02
CA GLN A 153 -9.27 -8.48 5.78
C GLN A 153 -10.39 -8.41 4.73
N PRO A 154 -10.07 -8.18 3.45
CA PRO A 154 -11.06 -8.28 2.37
C PRO A 154 -11.51 -9.74 2.19
N LYS A 155 -12.67 -9.95 1.59
CA LYS A 155 -13.15 -11.28 1.18
C LYS A 155 -12.51 -11.75 -0.13
N GLY A 156 -11.87 -10.86 -0.84
CA GLY A 156 -11.11 -11.15 -2.05
C GLY A 156 -10.53 -9.87 -2.66
N VAL A 157 -9.50 -10.08 -3.46
CA VAL A 157 -8.82 -9.00 -4.20
C VAL A 157 -8.71 -9.42 -5.66
N VAL A 158 -9.05 -8.51 -6.58
CA VAL A 158 -8.82 -8.66 -8.02
C VAL A 158 -7.74 -7.68 -8.44
N VAL A 159 -6.58 -8.20 -8.82
CA VAL A 159 -5.44 -7.44 -9.30
C VAL A 159 -5.37 -7.58 -10.82
N ASP A 160 -5.72 -6.50 -11.51
CA ASP A 160 -5.75 -6.44 -12.97
C ASP A 160 -4.73 -5.40 -13.45
N PRO A 161 -3.59 -5.85 -14.02
CA PRO A 161 -2.56 -4.93 -14.50
C PRO A 161 -3.03 -3.99 -15.62
N ASP A 162 -4.10 -4.34 -16.35
CA ASP A 162 -4.61 -3.46 -17.42
C ASP A 162 -5.19 -2.16 -16.87
N LEU A 163 -5.60 -2.13 -15.58
CA LEU A 163 -6.07 -0.91 -14.91
C LEU A 163 -4.95 0.11 -14.69
N LEU A 164 -3.68 -0.30 -14.82
CA LEU A 164 -2.52 0.61 -14.73
C LEU A 164 -2.30 1.42 -15.99
N SER A 165 -2.95 1.07 -17.11
CA SER A 165 -2.76 1.77 -18.39
C SER A 165 -3.19 3.24 -18.37
N THR A 166 -4.05 3.62 -17.44
CA THR A 166 -4.51 5.01 -17.23
C THR A 166 -3.83 5.71 -16.06
N LEU A 167 -2.94 4.99 -15.35
CA LEU A 167 -2.26 5.54 -14.18
C LEU A 167 -1.17 6.53 -14.61
N PRO A 168 -1.14 7.76 -14.05
CA PRO A 168 -0.08 8.71 -14.32
C PRO A 168 1.31 8.12 -13.99
N GLU A 169 2.31 8.47 -14.80
CA GLU A 169 3.67 7.92 -14.69
C GLU A 169 4.28 8.10 -13.29
N ARG A 170 4.04 9.24 -12.63
CA ARG A 170 4.53 9.48 -11.27
C ARG A 170 3.92 8.52 -10.24
N HIS A 171 2.66 8.13 -10.40
CA HIS A 171 2.01 7.12 -9.55
C HIS A 171 2.50 5.71 -9.85
N MET A 172 2.77 5.41 -11.12
CA MET A 172 3.37 4.14 -11.52
C MET A 172 4.74 3.97 -10.84
N ALA A 173 5.57 4.98 -10.96
CA ALA A 173 6.90 5.01 -10.35
C ALA A 173 6.84 5.01 -8.80
N ASN A 174 5.79 5.61 -8.19
CA ASN A 174 5.55 5.54 -6.75
C ASN A 174 5.35 4.08 -6.28
N GLY A 175 4.60 3.28 -7.03
CA GLY A 175 4.43 1.85 -6.76
C GLY A 175 5.71 1.03 -7.00
N MET A 176 6.50 1.40 -8.03
CA MET A 176 7.77 0.72 -8.32
C MET A 176 8.79 0.83 -7.17
N ALA A 177 8.79 1.91 -6.41
CA ALA A 177 9.65 2.02 -5.23
C ALA A 177 9.35 0.92 -4.20
N GLU A 178 8.08 0.61 -3.97
CA GLU A 178 7.65 -0.47 -3.06
C GLU A 178 7.99 -1.86 -3.61
N VAL A 179 7.82 -2.06 -4.92
CA VAL A 179 8.25 -3.29 -5.61
C VAL A 179 9.74 -3.53 -5.40
N ILE A 180 10.56 -2.53 -5.70
CA ILE A 180 12.02 -2.59 -5.56
C ILE A 180 12.41 -2.82 -4.10
N LYS A 181 11.77 -2.15 -3.16
CA LYS A 181 11.96 -2.33 -1.72
C LYS A 181 11.70 -3.79 -1.29
N MET A 182 10.59 -4.38 -1.73
CA MET A 182 10.30 -5.79 -1.42
C MET A 182 11.31 -6.74 -2.04
N ALA A 183 11.67 -6.54 -3.30
CA ALA A 183 12.62 -7.38 -4.00
C ALA A 183 14.02 -7.30 -3.39
N VAL A 184 14.54 -6.11 -3.11
CA VAL A 184 15.88 -5.93 -2.52
C VAL A 184 15.99 -6.55 -1.14
N SER A 185 14.88 -6.59 -0.38
CA SER A 185 14.84 -7.16 0.97
C SER A 185 14.69 -8.68 0.99
N PHE A 186 13.89 -9.25 0.07
CA PHE A 186 13.43 -10.63 0.21
C PHE A 186 13.76 -11.55 -0.96
N ASP A 187 14.00 -11.03 -2.17
CA ASP A 187 14.04 -11.86 -3.37
C ASP A 187 15.00 -11.31 -4.42
N ALA A 188 16.24 -11.86 -4.41
CA ALA A 188 17.28 -11.49 -5.37
C ALA A 188 16.92 -11.87 -6.82
N GLU A 189 16.11 -12.92 -7.04
CA GLU A 189 15.66 -13.31 -8.39
C GLU A 189 14.67 -12.27 -8.94
N LEU A 190 13.66 -11.90 -8.14
CA LEU A 190 12.72 -10.84 -8.52
C LEU A 190 13.45 -9.52 -8.77
N PHE A 191 14.42 -9.17 -7.92
CA PHE A 191 15.25 -7.97 -8.10
C PHE A 191 15.95 -8.00 -9.45
N GLY A 192 16.62 -9.11 -9.80
CA GLY A 192 17.26 -9.29 -11.10
C GLY A 192 16.30 -9.24 -12.29
N LYS A 193 15.07 -9.75 -12.14
CA LYS A 193 14.01 -9.66 -13.15
C LYS A 193 13.60 -8.20 -13.40
N ILE A 194 13.45 -7.41 -12.33
CA ILE A 194 13.12 -5.98 -12.43
C ILE A 194 14.24 -5.22 -13.14
N GLU A 195 15.53 -5.48 -12.78
CA GLU A 195 16.69 -4.89 -13.46
C GLU A 195 16.70 -5.16 -14.97
N ASN A 196 16.22 -6.33 -15.38
CA ASN A 196 16.19 -6.75 -16.77
C ASN A 196 14.87 -6.41 -17.50
N GLY A 197 13.98 -5.62 -16.89
CA GLY A 197 12.76 -5.12 -17.53
C GLY A 197 11.67 -6.18 -17.69
N ALA A 198 11.46 -7.03 -16.68
CA ALA A 198 10.39 -8.04 -16.69
C ALA A 198 9.00 -7.42 -16.90
N ASP A 199 8.05 -8.23 -17.40
CA ASP A 199 6.65 -7.81 -17.56
C ASP A 199 6.03 -7.42 -16.23
N ILE A 200 5.18 -6.40 -16.26
CA ILE A 200 4.53 -5.86 -15.05
C ILE A 200 3.70 -6.92 -14.29
N LEU A 201 3.08 -7.85 -15.00
CA LEU A 201 2.33 -8.94 -14.39
C LEU A 201 3.26 -9.86 -13.57
N GLU A 202 4.45 -10.19 -14.10
CA GLU A 202 5.45 -11.00 -13.40
C GLU A 202 5.97 -10.27 -12.13
N ILE A 203 6.21 -8.97 -12.25
CA ILE A 203 6.61 -8.11 -11.13
C ILE A 203 5.54 -8.09 -10.03
N ILE A 204 4.27 -7.90 -10.40
CA ILE A 204 3.15 -7.90 -9.46
C ILE A 204 3.02 -9.27 -8.77
N GLU A 205 3.06 -10.37 -9.53
CA GLU A 205 2.97 -11.72 -8.96
C GLU A 205 4.11 -12.01 -7.97
N GLY A 206 5.34 -11.61 -8.31
CA GLY A 206 6.50 -11.76 -7.44
C GLY A 206 6.34 -10.96 -6.14
N SER A 207 5.94 -9.69 -6.24
CA SER A 207 5.70 -8.81 -5.09
C SER A 207 4.60 -9.35 -4.17
N LEU A 208 3.50 -9.84 -4.74
CA LEU A 208 2.39 -10.42 -3.99
C LEU A 208 2.76 -11.73 -3.28
N LYS A 209 3.66 -12.55 -3.85
CA LYS A 209 4.20 -13.74 -3.17
C LYS A 209 5.01 -13.35 -1.94
N ILE A 210 5.86 -12.31 -2.04
CA ILE A 210 6.60 -11.78 -0.90
C ILE A 210 5.63 -11.24 0.15
N LYS A 211 4.68 -10.40 -0.26
CA LYS A 211 3.69 -9.80 0.66
C LYS A 211 2.86 -10.87 1.37
N LYS A 212 2.39 -11.88 0.64
CA LYS A 212 1.67 -13.04 1.18
C LYS A 212 2.50 -13.72 2.26
N MET A 213 3.74 -14.13 1.93
CA MET A 213 4.65 -14.80 2.87
C MET A 213 4.84 -13.97 4.15
N VAL A 214 5.04 -12.66 4.02
CA VAL A 214 5.25 -11.78 5.17
C VAL A 214 3.99 -11.65 6.04
N VAL A 215 2.82 -11.47 5.42
CA VAL A 215 1.55 -11.29 6.15
C VAL A 215 1.10 -12.58 6.84
N GLU A 216 1.28 -13.75 6.21
CA GLU A 216 0.96 -15.04 6.82
C GLU A 216 1.82 -15.36 8.04
N ASN A 217 3.07 -14.91 8.05
CA ASN A 217 3.97 -15.11 9.19
C ASN A 217 3.81 -14.02 10.27
N ASP A 218 3.27 -12.84 9.92
CA ASP A 218 3.15 -11.72 10.86
C ASP A 218 2.03 -10.77 10.44
N GLU A 219 0.79 -11.15 10.68
CA GLU A 219 -0.38 -10.35 10.32
C GLU A 219 -0.37 -8.95 10.97
N ARG A 220 0.10 -8.84 12.21
CA ARG A 220 0.00 -7.62 13.04
C ARG A 220 1.28 -6.79 13.15
N GLU A 221 2.31 -7.12 12.36
CA GLU A 221 3.57 -6.36 12.29
C GLU A 221 4.35 -6.33 13.62
N SER A 222 4.38 -7.44 14.30
CA SER A 222 5.19 -7.61 15.51
C SER A 222 6.60 -8.16 15.26
N GLY A 223 6.85 -8.74 14.07
CA GLY A 223 8.06 -9.46 13.70
C GLY A 223 8.54 -9.14 12.27
N ILE A 224 8.52 -10.15 11.38
CA ILE A 224 9.06 -10.08 10.02
C ILE A 224 8.42 -8.99 9.15
N ARG A 225 7.15 -8.65 9.38
CA ARG A 225 6.45 -7.62 8.60
C ARG A 225 7.09 -6.24 8.75
N ARG A 226 7.88 -6.01 9.82
CA ARG A 226 8.69 -4.79 9.97
C ARG A 226 9.69 -4.58 8.84
N VAL A 227 10.14 -5.66 8.19
CA VAL A 227 11.09 -5.57 7.06
C VAL A 227 10.49 -4.79 5.88
N LEU A 228 9.17 -4.80 5.72
CA LEU A 228 8.49 -3.96 4.74
C LEU A 228 8.63 -2.45 5.02
N ASN A 229 9.18 -2.07 6.18
CA ASN A 229 9.52 -0.69 6.51
C ASN A 229 10.97 -0.31 6.17
N LEU A 230 11.67 -1.08 5.30
CA LEU A 230 12.97 -0.66 4.78
C LEU A 230 12.89 0.75 4.18
N GLY A 231 13.75 1.66 4.65
CA GLY A 231 13.76 3.06 4.23
C GLY A 231 12.63 3.93 4.81
N HIS A 232 11.60 3.36 5.45
CA HIS A 232 10.42 4.11 5.88
C HIS A 232 10.65 5.05 7.05
N THR A 233 11.54 4.72 7.98
CA THR A 233 11.81 5.60 9.13
C THR A 233 12.27 6.99 8.68
N LEU A 234 13.22 7.02 7.74
CA LEU A 234 13.66 8.28 7.12
C LEU A 234 12.65 8.79 6.09
N GLY A 235 12.07 7.89 5.27
CA GLY A 235 11.09 8.24 4.25
C GLY A 235 9.86 8.98 4.82
N HIS A 236 9.28 8.50 5.92
CA HIS A 236 8.14 9.15 6.56
C HIS A 236 8.52 10.52 7.16
N ALA A 237 9.74 10.67 7.69
CA ALA A 237 10.20 11.97 8.17
C ALA A 237 10.34 12.98 7.03
N ILE A 238 10.84 12.54 5.87
CA ILE A 238 10.89 13.36 4.65
C ILE A 238 9.47 13.71 4.18
N GLU A 239 8.59 12.72 4.06
CA GLU A 239 7.19 12.90 3.64
C GLU A 239 6.43 13.89 4.54
N ALA A 240 6.70 13.86 5.85
CA ALA A 240 6.09 14.77 6.82
C ALA A 240 6.69 16.20 6.79
N THR A 241 7.87 16.37 6.19
CA THR A 241 8.58 17.64 6.09
C THR A 241 8.37 18.30 4.73
N ASP A 242 8.41 17.48 3.66
CA ASP A 242 8.33 17.92 2.26
C ASP A 242 7.03 17.41 1.63
N GLY A 243 6.03 18.28 1.56
CA GLY A 243 4.73 17.97 0.97
C GLY A 243 4.72 17.82 -0.55
N GLY A 244 5.86 18.03 -1.25
CA GLY A 244 5.99 17.92 -2.71
C GLY A 244 6.38 16.53 -3.19
N LEU A 245 6.96 15.70 -2.31
CA LEU A 245 7.41 14.35 -2.62
C LEU A 245 6.30 13.32 -2.35
N TYR A 246 6.22 12.30 -3.22
CA TYR A 246 5.35 11.16 -3.04
C TYR A 246 6.00 10.12 -2.10
N HIS A 247 5.18 9.31 -1.47
CA HIS A 247 5.61 8.26 -0.54
C HIS A 247 6.78 7.41 -1.07
N GLY A 248 6.67 6.84 -2.27
CA GLY A 248 7.75 6.03 -2.86
C GLY A 248 9.01 6.81 -3.21
N GLU A 249 8.91 8.14 -3.43
CA GLU A 249 10.08 9.02 -3.58
C GLU A 249 10.83 9.13 -2.24
N CYS A 250 10.09 9.34 -1.16
CA CYS A 250 10.64 9.41 0.19
C CYS A 250 11.26 8.07 0.62
N VAL A 251 10.59 6.94 0.33
CA VAL A 251 11.10 5.60 0.63
C VAL A 251 12.37 5.29 -0.17
N ALA A 252 12.43 5.70 -1.45
CA ALA A 252 13.63 5.53 -2.29
C ALA A 252 14.84 6.25 -1.69
N ILE A 253 14.67 7.50 -1.25
CA ILE A 253 15.71 8.24 -0.52
C ILE A 253 16.07 7.52 0.78
N GLY A 254 15.07 7.06 1.53
CA GLY A 254 15.28 6.37 2.81
C GLY A 254 16.08 5.08 2.67
N MET A 255 15.93 4.35 1.58
CA MET A 255 16.74 3.16 1.29
C MET A 255 18.23 3.48 1.14
N MET A 256 18.58 4.69 0.66
CA MET A 256 19.99 5.10 0.50
C MET A 256 20.73 5.19 1.83
N ALA A 257 20.06 5.46 2.94
CA ALA A 257 20.67 5.52 4.25
C ALA A 257 21.00 4.13 4.84
N VAL A 258 20.24 3.10 4.45
CA VAL A 258 20.24 1.78 5.12
C VAL A 258 20.65 0.60 4.23
N CYS A 259 21.00 0.85 2.97
CA CYS A 259 21.56 -0.16 2.07
C CYS A 259 23.09 -0.02 1.99
N SER A 260 23.81 -1.15 1.82
CA SER A 260 25.26 -1.15 1.59
C SER A 260 25.62 -0.50 0.25
N ASP A 261 26.86 -0.07 0.07
CA ASP A 261 27.30 0.54 -1.19
C ASP A 261 27.24 -0.46 -2.37
N GLU A 262 27.44 -1.75 -2.12
CA GLU A 262 27.27 -2.81 -3.12
C GLU A 262 25.81 -2.89 -3.59
N VAL A 263 24.85 -2.86 -2.68
CA VAL A 263 23.41 -2.84 -3.00
C VAL A 263 23.05 -1.55 -3.72
N LYS A 264 23.54 -0.40 -3.27
CA LYS A 264 23.28 0.91 -3.90
C LYS A 264 23.77 0.97 -5.34
N ALA A 265 24.91 0.34 -5.65
CA ALA A 265 25.43 0.31 -7.01
C ALA A 265 24.43 -0.27 -8.04
N ARG A 266 23.56 -1.20 -7.59
CA ARG A 266 22.49 -1.77 -8.39
C ARG A 266 21.15 -1.02 -8.22
N LEU A 267 20.85 -0.59 -7.00
CA LEU A 267 19.57 0.03 -6.63
C LEU A 267 19.40 1.42 -7.26
N VAL A 268 20.45 2.25 -7.26
CA VAL A 268 20.41 3.63 -7.79
C VAL A 268 20.04 3.69 -9.28
N PRO A 269 20.64 2.90 -10.19
CA PRO A 269 20.22 2.89 -11.59
C PRO A 269 18.74 2.51 -11.78
N MET A 270 18.23 1.54 -11.00
CA MET A 270 16.83 1.12 -11.09
C MET A 270 15.87 2.22 -10.63
N LEU A 271 16.14 2.84 -9.49
CA LEU A 271 15.32 3.94 -8.96
C LEU A 271 15.32 5.14 -9.90
N LYS A 272 16.49 5.55 -10.42
CA LYS A 272 16.62 6.63 -11.41
C LYS A 272 15.91 6.28 -12.72
N GLY A 273 16.01 5.03 -13.17
CA GLY A 273 15.30 4.53 -14.36
C GLY A 273 13.78 4.61 -14.23
N CYS A 274 13.26 4.50 -13.01
CA CYS A 274 11.84 4.72 -12.69
C CYS A 274 11.52 6.18 -12.34
N GLY A 275 12.45 7.12 -12.52
CA GLY A 275 12.25 8.53 -12.19
C GLY A 275 12.18 8.82 -10.69
N ARG A 276 12.80 7.98 -9.84
CA ARG A 276 12.83 8.18 -8.38
C ARG A 276 14.10 8.89 -7.93
N PRO A 277 13.99 9.88 -7.01
CA PRO A 277 15.16 10.52 -6.42
C PRO A 277 15.92 9.53 -5.53
N THR A 278 17.22 9.66 -5.50
CA THR A 278 18.12 8.90 -4.63
C THR A 278 18.88 9.78 -3.64
N GLU A 279 18.60 11.09 -3.69
CA GLU A 279 19.21 12.11 -2.86
C GLU A 279 18.10 13.07 -2.38
N TYR A 280 18.23 13.58 -1.17
CA TYR A 280 17.34 14.59 -0.64
C TYR A 280 17.98 15.97 -0.78
N THR A 281 17.24 16.91 -1.33
CA THR A 281 17.72 18.29 -1.58
C THR A 281 17.06 19.32 -0.66
N GLY A 282 16.23 18.89 0.28
CA GLY A 282 15.49 19.75 1.21
C GLY A 282 16.24 19.99 2.53
N ASP A 283 15.50 20.40 3.55
CA ASP A 283 16.05 20.70 4.89
C ASP A 283 16.25 19.42 5.73
N VAL A 284 17.46 18.87 5.67
CA VAL A 284 17.87 17.68 6.42
C VAL A 284 17.66 17.86 7.94
N LYS A 285 17.90 19.05 8.50
CA LYS A 285 17.74 19.29 9.95
C LYS A 285 16.29 19.17 10.38
N SER A 286 15.36 19.67 9.58
CA SER A 286 13.93 19.49 9.84
C SER A 286 13.51 18.03 9.78
N VAL A 287 14.01 17.25 8.81
CA VAL A 287 13.74 15.81 8.69
C VAL A 287 14.23 15.04 9.92
N VAL A 288 15.48 15.27 10.32
CA VAL A 288 16.09 14.62 11.49
C VAL A 288 15.34 14.97 12.79
N SER A 289 14.91 16.23 12.94
CA SER A 289 14.09 16.65 14.08
C SER A 289 12.75 15.90 14.15
N LYS A 290 12.14 15.58 12.99
CA LYS A 290 10.91 14.78 12.93
C LYS A 290 11.13 13.34 13.39
N ILE A 291 12.24 12.70 13.00
CA ILE A 291 12.59 11.35 13.48
C ILE A 291 12.66 11.34 15.01
N ALA A 292 13.32 12.36 15.59
CA ALA A 292 13.49 12.46 17.03
C ALA A 292 12.17 12.71 17.78
N LEU A 293 11.20 13.42 17.18
CA LEU A 293 9.91 13.74 17.80
C LEU A 293 8.90 12.59 17.73
N ASP A 294 8.82 11.91 16.59
CA ASP A 294 7.81 10.86 16.34
C ASP A 294 7.99 9.64 17.27
N LYS A 295 9.21 9.40 17.74
CA LYS A 295 9.59 8.20 18.50
C LYS A 295 9.75 8.38 20.01
N LYS A 296 9.58 9.62 20.54
CA LYS A 296 9.64 9.88 21.99
C LYS A 296 8.57 9.14 22.82
N SER A 297 7.54 8.60 22.18
CA SER A 297 6.48 7.81 22.83
C SER A 297 6.85 6.36 23.12
N ASP A 298 7.89 5.79 22.44
CA ASP A 298 8.23 4.36 22.52
C ASP A 298 9.62 4.08 23.12
N GLY A 299 10.27 5.09 23.71
CA GLY A 299 11.63 5.02 24.28
C GLY A 299 12.70 5.56 23.33
N ASP A 300 13.98 5.46 23.75
CA ASP A 300 15.12 6.04 23.01
C ASP A 300 15.66 5.14 21.88
N GLU A 301 15.01 3.98 21.61
CA GLU A 301 15.47 2.99 20.65
C GLU A 301 14.42 2.68 19.57
N ILE A 302 14.91 2.41 18.35
CA ILE A 302 14.08 2.08 17.19
C ILE A 302 14.64 0.84 16.47
N TYR A 303 13.76 0.11 15.76
CA TYR A 303 14.17 -0.97 14.86
C TYR A 303 14.40 -0.40 13.47
N ILE A 304 15.62 -0.59 12.96
CA ILE A 304 16.01 -0.21 11.60
C ILE A 304 16.29 -1.48 10.80
N ILE A 305 15.84 -1.49 9.57
CA ILE A 305 16.08 -2.56 8.61
C ILE A 305 17.25 -2.14 7.73
N TYR A 306 18.25 -3.03 7.61
CA TYR A 306 19.39 -2.87 6.74
C TYR A 306 19.42 -3.95 5.68
N VAL A 307 19.94 -3.61 4.51
CA VAL A 307 20.19 -4.55 3.41
C VAL A 307 21.66 -4.45 2.99
N ASP A 308 22.41 -5.47 3.35
CA ASP A 308 23.83 -5.57 3.02
C ASP A 308 24.04 -6.35 1.71
N THR A 309 23.11 -7.26 1.38
CA THR A 309 23.11 -8.08 0.15
C THR A 309 21.70 -8.18 -0.38
N VAL A 310 21.51 -8.04 -1.70
CA VAL A 310 20.20 -8.15 -2.36
C VAL A 310 19.53 -9.48 -2.02
N GLY A 311 18.27 -9.41 -1.63
CA GLY A 311 17.45 -10.57 -1.24
C GLY A 311 17.61 -10.99 0.22
N SER A 312 18.37 -10.23 1.02
CA SER A 312 18.53 -10.48 2.45
C SER A 312 18.45 -9.20 3.26
N TYR A 313 18.07 -9.32 4.52
CA TYR A 313 17.93 -8.18 5.43
C TYR A 313 18.46 -8.53 6.82
N ARG A 314 18.76 -7.52 7.60
CA ARG A 314 18.95 -7.61 9.05
C ARG A 314 18.11 -6.53 9.74
N ILE A 315 17.61 -6.86 10.92
CA ILE A 315 16.86 -5.93 11.78
C ILE A 315 17.77 -5.58 12.96
N GLU A 316 18.04 -4.31 13.14
CA GLU A 316 18.84 -3.82 14.26
C GLU A 316 18.03 -2.87 15.14
N LYS A 317 18.18 -3.04 16.43
CA LYS A 317 17.69 -2.11 17.42
C LYS A 317 18.80 -1.14 17.77
N GLN A 318 18.58 0.15 17.54
CA GLN A 318 19.59 1.18 17.79
C GLN A 318 18.96 2.44 18.38
N SER A 319 19.80 3.32 18.94
CA SER A 319 19.30 4.58 19.49
C SER A 319 18.81 5.51 18.38
N ILE A 320 17.77 6.30 18.68
CA ILE A 320 17.26 7.34 17.77
C ILE A 320 18.40 8.30 17.40
N ARG A 321 19.28 8.62 18.37
CA ARG A 321 20.41 9.50 18.15
C ARG A 321 21.38 8.96 17.10
N ASP A 322 21.75 7.68 17.19
CA ASP A 322 22.70 7.09 16.25
C ASP A 322 22.11 7.00 14.84
N PHE A 323 20.81 6.71 14.74
CA PHE A 323 20.13 6.71 13.45
C PHE A 323 20.01 8.12 12.86
N THR A 324 19.75 9.14 13.67
CA THR A 324 19.69 10.55 13.19
C THR A 324 21.05 11.01 12.67
N LEU A 325 22.14 10.67 13.36
CA LEU A 325 23.50 10.96 12.88
C LEU A 325 23.80 10.26 11.54
N LEU A 326 23.42 8.99 11.42
CA LEU A 326 23.52 8.25 10.15
C LEU A 326 22.76 8.95 9.02
N CYS A 327 21.55 9.43 9.28
CA CYS A 327 20.75 10.15 8.27
C CYS A 327 21.42 11.47 7.87
N GLU A 328 21.93 12.26 8.81
CA GLU A 328 22.65 13.51 8.50
C GLU A 328 23.89 13.30 7.61
N GLU A 329 24.54 12.14 7.73
CA GLU A 329 25.71 11.78 6.92
C GLU A 329 25.35 11.28 5.51
N LYS A 330 24.19 10.62 5.37
CA LYS A 330 23.85 9.82 4.16
C LYS A 330 22.88 10.47 3.20
N ILE A 331 22.20 11.60 3.57
CA ILE A 331 21.18 12.25 2.74
C ILE A 331 21.51 13.71 2.38
#